data_e88e19437f821438d4b2d175c494e39f
#
_entry.id   e88e19437f821438d4b2d175c494e39f
#
_cell.length_a   1.000
_cell.length_b   1.000
_cell.length_c   1.000
_cell.angle_alpha   90.00
_cell.angle_beta   90.00
_cell.angle_gamma   90.00
#
_symmetry.space_group_name_H-M   'P 1'
#
loop_
_entity.id
_entity.type
_entity.pdbx_description
1 polymer ?
#
loop_
_entity_poly.entity_id
_entity_poly.type
_entity_poly.pdbx_seq_one_letter_code
_entity_poly.pdbx_strand_id
1 'polypeptide(L)'
;LANAATGNDPIISATGDDSNIGISLVTKGTGVIKAEDAGGTVSAVKIAGKETMWVPASAMYGATTNGADAQQVETTATRPDMKVLDFDASTAEYAQFSVAFPKSWNAGTITYQVYWTPSTTNTGNCIFGLQGVSCGDSDTIDVAYGTAAEVTDAGIGTVEDQQITSESGAVTISNAGDGEQTYFQLYRDAADGSDTYTGDARVLG
;
A
#
# COMPACT_ATOMS: atom_id res chain seq x y z
N LEU A 1 -8.58 15.91 -33.27
CA LEU A 1 -9.09 16.11 -31.89
C LEU A 1 -9.84 17.42 -31.86
N ALA A 2 -11.12 17.38 -31.47
CA ALA A 2 -11.88 18.59 -31.22
C ALA A 2 -11.45 19.20 -29.89
N ASN A 3 -11.38 20.55 -29.82
CA ASN A 3 -11.16 21.24 -28.56
C ASN A 3 -12.37 21.00 -27.65
N ALA A 4 -12.13 20.65 -26.39
CA ALA A 4 -13.20 20.47 -25.42
C ALA A 4 -13.83 21.83 -25.04
N ALA A 5 -15.09 21.82 -24.60
CA ALA A 5 -15.71 23.01 -24.02
C ALA A 5 -14.97 23.38 -22.72
N THR A 6 -15.04 24.65 -22.31
CA THR A 6 -14.39 25.16 -21.11
C THR A 6 -14.75 24.28 -19.89
N GLY A 7 -13.73 23.76 -19.20
CA GLY A 7 -13.87 22.91 -18.03
C GLY A 7 -13.94 21.40 -18.29
N ASN A 8 -13.80 20.96 -19.55
CA ASN A 8 -13.72 19.54 -19.90
C ASN A 8 -12.40 19.22 -20.62
N ASP A 9 -11.84 18.07 -20.35
CA ASP A 9 -10.67 17.57 -21.05
C ASP A 9 -11.02 17.00 -22.42
N PRO A 10 -10.13 17.13 -23.45
CA PRO A 10 -10.28 16.42 -24.71
C PRO A 10 -10.18 14.91 -24.47
N ILE A 11 -11.11 14.14 -25.05
CA ILE A 11 -11.16 12.70 -24.88
C ILE A 11 -10.71 11.99 -26.15
N ILE A 12 -9.85 11.00 -26.05
CA ILE A 12 -9.61 9.96 -27.05
C ILE A 12 -10.27 8.69 -26.54
N SER A 13 -11.32 8.21 -27.21
CA SER A 13 -12.03 7.00 -26.81
C SER A 13 -11.99 5.95 -27.91
N ALA A 14 -11.85 4.68 -27.52
CA ALA A 14 -12.13 3.54 -28.39
C ALA A 14 -13.63 3.25 -28.32
N THR A 15 -14.28 3.11 -29.50
CA THR A 15 -15.70 2.80 -29.63
C THR A 15 -15.88 1.68 -30.64
N GLY A 16 -16.86 0.82 -30.43
CA GLY A 16 -17.17 -0.33 -31.29
C GLY A 16 -18.10 -1.31 -30.58
N ASP A 17 -18.50 -2.36 -31.29
CA ASP A 17 -19.40 -3.41 -30.75
C ASP A 17 -18.66 -4.52 -30.00
N ASP A 18 -17.32 -4.56 -30.08
CA ASP A 18 -16.51 -5.53 -29.36
C ASP A 18 -16.38 -5.18 -27.87
N SER A 19 -16.36 -6.21 -27.02
CA SER A 19 -16.26 -6.04 -25.56
C SER A 19 -14.89 -5.59 -25.08
N ASN A 20 -13.84 -5.71 -25.91
CA ASN A 20 -12.46 -5.33 -25.58
C ASN A 20 -11.81 -4.56 -26.74
N ILE A 21 -11.82 -3.24 -26.67
CA ILE A 21 -11.21 -2.36 -27.67
C ILE A 21 -10.10 -1.55 -27.01
N GLY A 22 -8.88 -1.65 -27.53
CA GLY A 22 -7.72 -0.89 -27.07
C GLY A 22 -7.44 0.34 -27.92
N ILE A 23 -6.74 1.32 -27.36
CA ILE A 23 -6.13 2.44 -28.10
C ILE A 23 -4.64 2.17 -28.21
N SER A 24 -4.10 2.16 -29.45
CA SER A 24 -2.67 2.03 -29.70
C SER A 24 -2.10 3.36 -30.18
N LEU A 25 -1.07 3.84 -29.50
CA LEU A 25 -0.31 5.01 -29.89
C LEU A 25 1.09 4.55 -30.34
N VAL A 26 1.36 4.60 -31.64
CA VAL A 26 2.62 4.11 -32.22
C VAL A 26 3.46 5.27 -32.69
N THR A 27 4.69 5.37 -32.19
CA THR A 27 5.69 6.32 -32.66
C THR A 27 6.57 5.70 -33.75
N LYS A 28 7.26 6.51 -34.52
CA LYS A 28 8.19 6.06 -35.59
C LYS A 28 9.63 6.30 -35.18
N GLY A 29 10.52 5.31 -35.40
CA GLY A 29 11.93 5.41 -35.11
C GLY A 29 12.19 5.57 -33.62
N THR A 30 12.95 6.59 -33.22
CA THR A 30 13.26 6.94 -31.82
C THR A 30 12.25 7.90 -31.19
N GLY A 31 11.09 8.12 -31.84
CA GLY A 31 10.05 8.99 -31.30
C GLY A 31 9.49 8.46 -29.98
N VAL A 32 9.02 9.36 -29.11
CA VAL A 32 8.42 9.06 -27.82
C VAL A 32 7.02 9.67 -27.71
N ILE A 33 6.18 9.09 -26.85
CA ILE A 33 4.93 9.72 -26.44
C ILE A 33 5.27 10.66 -25.27
N LYS A 34 4.98 11.95 -25.41
CA LYS A 34 5.29 12.95 -24.40
C LYS A 34 4.03 13.52 -23.78
N ALA A 35 4.08 13.82 -22.49
CA ALA A 35 3.17 14.73 -21.82
C ALA A 35 3.89 16.08 -21.66
N GLU A 36 3.41 17.11 -22.34
CA GLU A 36 4.02 18.45 -22.35
C GLU A 36 2.95 19.52 -22.19
N ASP A 37 3.30 20.64 -21.54
CA ASP A 37 2.48 21.85 -21.57
C ASP A 37 2.65 22.62 -22.90
N ALA A 38 1.92 23.72 -23.06
CA ALA A 38 2.01 24.57 -24.25
C ALA A 38 3.39 25.21 -24.47
N GLY A 39 4.24 25.25 -23.46
CA GLY A 39 5.63 25.71 -23.49
C GLY A 39 6.65 24.60 -23.82
N GLY A 40 6.20 23.35 -24.01
CA GLY A 40 7.06 22.22 -24.27
C GLY A 40 7.76 21.66 -23.03
N THR A 41 7.32 22.04 -21.84
CA THR A 41 7.84 21.48 -20.58
C THR A 41 7.28 20.08 -20.36
N VAL A 42 8.18 19.09 -20.22
CA VAL A 42 7.78 17.71 -19.98
C VAL A 42 7.15 17.58 -18.59
N SER A 43 5.95 17.01 -18.55
CA SER A 43 5.19 16.75 -17.32
C SER A 43 5.10 15.25 -17.03
N ALA A 44 4.85 14.88 -15.77
CA ALA A 44 4.58 13.50 -15.43
C ALA A 44 3.25 13.03 -16.06
N VAL A 45 3.24 11.81 -16.61
CA VAL A 45 2.01 11.16 -17.04
C VAL A 45 1.28 10.65 -15.81
N LYS A 46 0.12 11.24 -15.50
CA LYS A 46 -0.76 10.76 -14.42
C LYS A 46 -1.80 9.81 -14.99
N ILE A 47 -1.85 8.60 -14.47
CA ILE A 47 -2.79 7.56 -14.88
C ILE A 47 -3.91 7.51 -13.87
N ALA A 48 -5.16 7.68 -14.33
CA ALA A 48 -6.34 7.49 -13.49
C ALA A 48 -6.60 5.99 -13.31
N GLY A 49 -6.14 5.44 -12.22
CA GLY A 49 -6.27 4.01 -11.89
C GLY A 49 -5.49 3.69 -10.63
N LYS A 50 -5.55 2.43 -10.21
CA LYS A 50 -4.76 1.95 -9.07
C LYS A 50 -3.47 1.31 -9.55
N GLU A 51 -2.36 1.71 -8.96
CA GLU A 51 -1.07 1.05 -9.08
C GLU A 51 -0.77 0.33 -7.77
N THR A 52 -0.21 -0.87 -7.84
CA THR A 52 0.17 -1.64 -6.65
C THR A 52 1.66 -1.47 -6.38
N MET A 53 2.00 -1.12 -5.15
CA MET A 53 3.36 -1.13 -4.64
C MET A 53 3.48 -2.25 -3.61
N TRP A 54 4.43 -3.18 -3.81
CA TRP A 54 4.71 -4.22 -2.84
C TRP A 54 5.79 -3.77 -1.87
N VAL A 55 5.49 -3.82 -0.56
CA VAL A 55 6.43 -3.54 0.52
C VAL A 55 6.57 -4.81 1.37
N PRO A 56 7.63 -5.61 1.18
CA PRO A 56 7.80 -6.84 1.97
C PRO A 56 8.10 -6.52 3.43
N ALA A 57 7.72 -7.43 4.34
CA ALA A 57 8.01 -7.29 5.76
C ALA A 57 9.51 -7.07 6.05
N SER A 58 10.40 -7.61 5.21
CA SER A 58 11.85 -7.39 5.31
C SER A 58 12.31 -5.95 5.03
N ALA A 59 11.46 -5.11 4.44
CA ALA A 59 11.69 -3.67 4.25
C ALA A 59 11.04 -2.82 5.36
N MET A 60 10.36 -3.45 6.29
CA MET A 60 9.77 -2.82 7.46
C MET A 60 10.64 -3.05 8.69
N TYR A 61 10.42 -2.27 9.74
CA TYR A 61 11.09 -2.41 11.04
C TYR A 61 10.10 -2.12 12.16
N GLY A 62 10.23 -2.84 13.27
CA GLY A 62 9.42 -2.59 14.47
C GLY A 62 9.65 -1.19 15.03
N ALA A 63 8.61 -0.55 15.51
CA ALA A 63 8.73 0.74 16.20
C ALA A 63 9.57 0.57 17.49
N THR A 64 10.18 1.65 17.96
CA THR A 64 10.99 1.62 19.20
C THR A 64 10.14 1.23 20.42
N THR A 65 8.87 1.62 20.44
CA THR A 65 7.92 1.27 21.49
C THR A 65 6.87 0.35 20.90
N ASN A 66 6.68 -0.82 21.52
CA ASN A 66 5.75 -1.84 21.06
C ASN A 66 5.96 -2.18 19.57
N GLY A 67 7.19 -2.44 19.18
CA GLY A 67 7.51 -2.81 17.81
C GLY A 67 7.30 -4.28 17.57
N ALA A 68 6.71 -4.62 16.41
CA ALA A 68 6.62 -6.00 15.95
C ALA A 68 8.00 -6.62 15.73
N ASP A 69 8.15 -7.91 16.04
CA ASP A 69 9.41 -8.63 16.01
C ASP A 69 9.73 -9.14 14.61
N ALA A 70 10.94 -8.79 14.11
CA ALA A 70 11.41 -9.32 12.83
C ALA A 70 11.92 -10.75 12.97
N GLN A 71 11.32 -11.68 12.24
CA GLN A 71 11.63 -13.10 12.29
C GLN A 71 11.97 -13.68 10.90
N GLN A 72 12.70 -14.81 10.93
CA GLN A 72 12.78 -15.71 9.80
C GLN A 72 12.19 -17.06 10.23
N VAL A 73 11.15 -17.48 9.53
CA VAL A 73 10.45 -18.74 9.82
C VAL A 73 10.78 -19.73 8.71
N GLU A 74 11.42 -20.85 9.09
CA GLU A 74 11.59 -21.98 8.20
C GLU A 74 10.28 -22.79 8.16
N THR A 75 9.77 -23.08 6.98
CA THR A 75 8.62 -23.99 6.80
C THR A 75 9.08 -25.44 6.85
N THR A 76 9.40 -26.03 5.73
CA THR A 76 10.04 -27.35 5.62
C THR A 76 11.32 -27.20 4.86
N ALA A 77 12.37 -27.90 5.25
CA ALA A 77 13.68 -27.90 4.59
C ALA A 77 13.53 -27.98 3.06
N THR A 78 14.24 -27.13 2.33
CA THR A 78 14.20 -26.98 0.87
C THR A 78 12.94 -26.30 0.29
N ARG A 79 12.10 -25.73 1.13
CA ARG A 79 10.94 -24.91 0.76
C ARG A 79 11.20 -23.43 1.13
N PRO A 80 10.30 -22.50 0.75
CA PRO A 80 10.50 -21.09 1.07
C PRO A 80 10.56 -20.83 2.59
N ASP A 81 11.61 -20.12 3.02
CA ASP A 81 11.61 -19.46 4.31
C ASP A 81 10.87 -18.13 4.23
N MET A 82 10.17 -17.78 5.29
CA MET A 82 9.44 -16.53 5.38
C MET A 82 10.24 -15.50 6.17
N LYS A 83 10.38 -14.28 5.64
CA LYS A 83 10.77 -13.09 6.39
C LYS A 83 9.50 -12.40 6.82
N VAL A 84 9.24 -12.37 8.12
CA VAL A 84 7.98 -11.86 8.69
C VAL A 84 8.25 -10.80 9.74
N LEU A 85 7.21 -10.02 10.01
CA LEU A 85 7.05 -9.28 11.25
C LEU A 85 5.96 -9.98 12.06
N ASP A 86 6.31 -10.50 13.23
CA ASP A 86 5.37 -11.10 14.17
C ASP A 86 4.75 -9.99 15.02
N PHE A 87 3.43 -9.87 14.95
CA PHE A 87 2.64 -8.95 15.75
C PHE A 87 1.96 -9.73 16.87
N ASP A 88 2.22 -9.35 18.13
CA ASP A 88 1.76 -10.01 19.35
C ASP A 88 0.23 -10.18 19.40
N ALA A 89 -0.19 -11.25 20.07
CA ALA A 89 -1.60 -11.63 20.18
C ALA A 89 -2.40 -10.82 21.21
N SER A 90 -1.77 -9.98 22.03
CA SER A 90 -2.39 -9.31 23.18
C SER A 90 -2.02 -7.85 23.35
N THR A 91 -0.94 -7.43 22.72
CA THR A 91 -0.42 -6.07 22.79
C THR A 91 -0.51 -5.43 21.40
N ALA A 92 -1.01 -4.21 21.33
CA ALA A 92 -0.97 -3.47 20.07
C ALA A 92 0.50 -3.19 19.69
N GLU A 93 0.90 -3.65 18.52
CA GLU A 93 2.27 -3.52 18.03
C GLU A 93 2.32 -2.81 16.69
N TYR A 94 3.48 -2.22 16.40
CA TYR A 94 3.69 -1.27 15.32
C TYR A 94 4.93 -1.62 14.50
N ALA A 95 4.81 -1.51 13.19
CA ALA A 95 5.92 -1.57 12.25
C ALA A 95 5.93 -0.33 11.36
N GLN A 96 7.12 0.10 10.94
CA GLN A 96 7.29 1.30 10.13
C GLN A 96 8.03 0.98 8.84
N PHE A 97 7.71 1.74 7.80
CA PHE A 97 8.41 1.74 6.52
C PHE A 97 8.24 3.10 5.83
N SER A 98 8.98 3.32 4.77
CA SER A 98 8.79 4.53 3.96
C SER A 98 8.85 4.23 2.48
N VAL A 99 8.11 5.01 1.71
CA VAL A 99 8.10 4.95 0.25
C VAL A 99 8.21 6.35 -0.34
N ALA A 100 8.75 6.44 -1.56
CA ALA A 100 8.59 7.60 -2.43
C ALA A 100 7.61 7.19 -3.53
N PHE A 101 6.45 7.81 -3.58
CA PHE A 101 5.44 7.48 -4.58
C PHE A 101 5.90 7.81 -6.00
N PRO A 102 5.42 7.04 -7.01
CA PRO A 102 5.70 7.36 -8.40
C PRO A 102 5.12 8.72 -8.77
N LYS A 103 5.73 9.38 -9.76
CA LYS A 103 5.27 10.70 -10.26
C LYS A 103 3.83 10.70 -10.82
N SER A 104 3.28 9.51 -11.09
CA SER A 104 1.88 9.32 -11.48
C SER A 104 0.89 9.47 -10.33
N TRP A 105 1.34 9.38 -9.07
CA TRP A 105 0.48 9.55 -7.90
C TRP A 105 -0.04 10.99 -7.81
N ASN A 106 -1.29 11.13 -7.42
CA ASN A 106 -2.00 12.41 -7.36
C ASN A 106 -2.00 13.07 -5.98
N ALA A 107 -1.16 12.60 -5.06
CA ALA A 107 -1.11 13.00 -3.65
C ALA A 107 -2.47 12.80 -2.90
N GLY A 108 -3.29 11.89 -3.37
CA GLY A 108 -4.56 11.52 -2.75
C GLY A 108 -4.43 10.40 -1.72
N THR A 109 -5.57 9.88 -1.31
CA THR A 109 -5.64 8.71 -0.43
C THR A 109 -5.13 7.44 -1.13
N ILE A 110 -4.67 6.49 -0.32
CA ILE A 110 -4.33 5.14 -0.78
C ILE A 110 -5.24 4.11 -0.12
N THR A 111 -5.21 2.89 -0.60
CA THR A 111 -5.75 1.70 0.05
C THR A 111 -4.62 0.69 0.23
N TYR A 112 -4.77 -0.25 1.14
CA TYR A 112 -3.79 -1.30 1.36
C TYR A 112 -4.45 -2.66 1.59
N GLN A 113 -3.66 -3.71 1.47
CA GLN A 113 -3.96 -5.07 1.89
C GLN A 113 -2.75 -5.60 2.65
N VAL A 114 -2.98 -6.38 3.71
CA VAL A 114 -1.92 -7.06 4.45
C VAL A 114 -1.85 -8.51 3.98
N TYR A 115 -0.65 -8.94 3.63
CA TYR A 115 -0.32 -10.34 3.37
C TYR A 115 0.26 -10.91 4.65
N TRP A 116 -0.39 -11.90 5.21
CA TRP A 116 0.01 -12.48 6.49
C TRP A 116 -0.25 -13.99 6.55
N THR A 117 0.25 -14.64 7.59
CA THR A 117 -0.01 -16.06 7.85
C THR A 117 -0.24 -16.27 9.34
N PRO A 118 -1.18 -17.15 9.72
CA PRO A 118 -1.39 -17.53 11.11
C PRO A 118 -0.20 -18.24 11.71
N SER A 119 0.15 -17.93 12.97
CA SER A 119 1.10 -18.71 13.78
C SER A 119 0.43 -19.86 14.52
N THR A 120 -0.91 -19.88 14.62
CA THR A 120 -1.71 -20.90 15.28
C THR A 120 -2.93 -21.29 14.45
N THR A 121 -3.64 -22.34 14.86
CA THR A 121 -4.89 -22.78 14.20
C THR A 121 -6.13 -22.03 14.68
N ASN A 122 -5.98 -20.95 15.44
CA ASN A 122 -7.09 -20.11 15.88
C ASN A 122 -7.72 -19.39 14.68
N THR A 123 -9.04 -19.22 14.68
CA THR A 123 -9.81 -18.57 13.63
C THR A 123 -10.42 -17.23 14.05
N GLY A 124 -9.91 -16.64 15.11
CA GLY A 124 -10.31 -15.30 15.54
C GLY A 124 -9.88 -14.22 14.57
N ASN A 125 -10.38 -13.02 14.78
CA ASN A 125 -10.11 -11.84 13.94
C ASN A 125 -8.79 -11.18 14.34
N CYS A 126 -8.00 -10.76 13.36
CA CYS A 126 -6.95 -9.76 13.48
C CYS A 126 -7.44 -8.42 12.97
N ILE A 127 -7.10 -7.33 13.65
CA ILE A 127 -7.33 -5.96 13.20
C ILE A 127 -6.01 -5.33 12.81
N PHE A 128 -5.84 -5.02 11.53
CA PHE A 128 -4.67 -4.30 11.02
C PHE A 128 -5.05 -2.87 10.67
N GLY A 129 -4.18 -1.91 10.99
CA GLY A 129 -4.36 -0.51 10.62
C GLY A 129 -3.12 0.07 9.97
N LEU A 130 -3.32 0.99 9.02
CA LEU A 130 -2.24 1.74 8.36
C LEU A 130 -2.50 3.23 8.45
N GLN A 131 -1.47 3.98 8.78
CA GLN A 131 -1.46 5.45 8.79
C GLN A 131 -0.18 5.97 8.16
N GLY A 132 -0.23 7.18 7.59
CA GLY A 132 0.90 7.74 6.86
C GLY A 132 1.06 9.26 7.01
N VAL A 133 2.29 9.74 6.80
CA VAL A 133 2.64 11.15 6.74
C VAL A 133 3.74 11.38 5.71
N SER A 134 3.62 12.40 4.88
CA SER A 134 4.67 12.81 3.94
C SER A 134 5.50 13.95 4.49
N CYS A 135 6.78 13.96 4.11
CA CYS A 135 7.73 15.01 4.42
C CYS A 135 8.50 15.40 3.15
N GLY A 136 8.45 16.66 2.81
CA GLY A 136 9.21 17.26 1.72
C GLY A 136 10.60 17.76 2.15
N ASP A 137 11.28 18.45 1.25
CA ASP A 137 12.58 19.05 1.56
C ASP A 137 12.44 20.13 2.64
N SER A 138 13.27 20.05 3.66
CA SER A 138 13.29 20.94 4.84
C SER A 138 12.09 20.82 5.80
N ASP A 139 11.19 19.86 5.60
CA ASP A 139 10.14 19.57 6.56
C ASP A 139 10.65 18.82 7.79
N THR A 140 10.01 19.05 8.93
CA THR A 140 10.29 18.23 10.13
C THR A 140 9.69 16.83 9.96
N ILE A 141 10.45 15.80 10.36
CA ILE A 141 9.96 14.42 10.40
C ILE A 141 9.14 14.15 11.67
N ASP A 142 9.31 14.98 12.71
CA ASP A 142 8.58 14.90 13.97
C ASP A 142 7.16 15.49 13.82
N VAL A 143 6.31 14.77 13.11
CA VAL A 143 4.91 15.12 12.86
C VAL A 143 4.01 13.91 13.07
N ALA A 144 2.74 14.16 13.39
CA ALA A 144 1.76 13.12 13.57
C ALA A 144 1.36 12.49 12.23
N TYR A 145 1.15 11.17 12.25
CA TYR A 145 0.52 10.46 11.13
C TYR A 145 -0.90 11.00 10.86
N GLY A 146 -1.39 10.77 9.65
CA GLY A 146 -2.78 10.98 9.29
C GLY A 146 -3.72 9.97 9.98
N THR A 147 -5.02 10.09 9.69
CA THR A 147 -6.01 9.15 10.22
C THR A 147 -5.79 7.76 9.64
N ALA A 148 -5.67 6.76 10.51
CA ALA A 148 -5.55 5.36 10.12
C ALA A 148 -6.83 4.84 9.47
N ALA A 149 -6.69 3.92 8.53
CA ALA A 149 -7.76 3.04 8.10
C ALA A 149 -7.47 1.63 8.62
N GLU A 150 -8.51 0.95 9.09
CA GLU A 150 -8.40 -0.41 9.62
C GLU A 150 -9.09 -1.42 8.71
N VAL A 151 -8.59 -2.66 8.76
CA VAL A 151 -9.17 -3.82 8.10
C VAL A 151 -9.12 -5.00 9.06
N THR A 152 -10.21 -5.74 9.13
CA THR A 152 -10.31 -6.95 9.95
C THR A 152 -10.23 -8.18 9.05
N ASP A 153 -9.46 -9.17 9.46
CA ASP A 153 -9.34 -10.45 8.77
C ASP A 153 -9.32 -11.61 9.78
N ALA A 154 -10.00 -12.70 9.46
CA ALA A 154 -10.09 -13.85 10.33
C ALA A 154 -9.02 -14.90 10.00
N GLY A 155 -8.39 -15.48 11.01
CA GLY A 155 -7.46 -16.59 10.81
C GLY A 155 -8.15 -17.79 10.13
N ILE A 156 -7.52 -18.38 9.12
CA ILE A 156 -8.08 -19.51 8.36
C ILE A 156 -7.93 -20.87 9.06
N GLY A 157 -7.31 -20.89 10.24
CA GLY A 157 -7.17 -22.13 11.01
C GLY A 157 -6.04 -23.07 10.55
N THR A 158 -5.22 -22.63 9.61
CA THR A 158 -4.07 -23.39 9.09
C THR A 158 -2.81 -22.54 9.23
N VAL A 159 -1.81 -23.05 9.93
CA VAL A 159 -0.50 -22.40 10.10
C VAL A 159 0.26 -22.42 8.77
N GLU A 160 0.97 -21.33 8.48
CA GLU A 160 1.80 -21.15 7.28
C GLU A 160 1.03 -21.04 5.94
N ASP A 161 -0.30 -21.07 5.97
CA ASP A 161 -1.09 -20.71 4.79
C ASP A 161 -1.19 -19.19 4.66
N GLN A 162 -0.94 -18.67 3.46
CA GLN A 162 -0.99 -17.23 3.19
C GLN A 162 -2.42 -16.74 3.15
N GLN A 163 -2.69 -15.66 3.86
CA GLN A 163 -3.91 -14.87 3.80
C GLN A 163 -3.64 -13.48 3.22
N ILE A 164 -4.67 -12.89 2.64
CA ILE A 164 -4.65 -11.51 2.14
C ILE A 164 -5.93 -10.86 2.64
N THR A 165 -5.80 -9.79 3.38
CA THR A 165 -6.98 -9.04 3.86
C THR A 165 -7.83 -8.53 2.70
N SER A 166 -9.07 -8.19 2.95
CA SER A 166 -9.82 -7.33 2.02
C SER A 166 -9.06 -6.02 1.82
N GLU A 167 -9.36 -5.32 0.71
CA GLU A 167 -8.83 -3.98 0.51
C GLU A 167 -9.39 -3.03 1.59
N SER A 168 -8.52 -2.23 2.21
CA SER A 168 -8.91 -1.29 3.27
C SER A 168 -9.78 -0.15 2.76
N GLY A 169 -10.39 0.59 3.66
CA GLY A 169 -10.87 1.93 3.40
C GLY A 169 -9.72 2.88 3.00
N ALA A 170 -10.08 4.10 2.61
CA ALA A 170 -9.12 5.12 2.22
C ALA A 170 -8.24 5.55 3.41
N VAL A 171 -6.92 5.42 3.28
CA VAL A 171 -5.93 5.96 4.22
C VAL A 171 -5.63 7.39 3.81
N THR A 172 -5.83 8.33 4.72
CA THR A 172 -5.44 9.73 4.52
C THR A 172 -4.00 9.93 4.97
N ILE A 173 -3.13 10.30 4.01
CA ILE A 173 -1.75 10.63 4.30
C ILE A 173 -1.68 12.10 4.73
N SER A 174 -1.19 12.36 5.95
CA SER A 174 -0.96 13.73 6.41
C SER A 174 0.12 14.40 5.56
N ASN A 175 -0.05 15.67 5.22
CA ASN A 175 0.88 16.46 4.41
C ASN A 175 1.23 15.82 3.05
N ALA A 176 0.30 15.10 2.42
CA ALA A 176 0.57 14.43 1.14
C ALA A 176 1.04 15.40 0.07
N GLY A 177 2.23 15.16 -0.50
CA GLY A 177 2.84 15.98 -1.52
C GLY A 177 3.52 15.17 -2.63
N ASP A 178 3.61 15.75 -3.84
CA ASP A 178 4.23 15.10 -4.99
C ASP A 178 5.77 15.12 -4.88
N GLY A 179 6.39 13.97 -5.01
CA GLY A 179 7.85 13.83 -4.95
C GLY A 179 8.44 13.80 -3.53
N GLU A 180 7.61 13.68 -2.53
CA GLU A 180 8.00 13.59 -1.12
C GLU A 180 8.22 12.14 -0.67
N GLN A 181 8.90 11.98 0.47
CA GLN A 181 8.98 10.70 1.15
C GLN A 181 7.81 10.56 2.12
N THR A 182 7.06 9.46 1.99
CA THR A 182 5.96 9.13 2.89
C THR A 182 6.40 8.07 3.88
N TYR A 183 6.26 8.35 5.16
CA TYR A 183 6.45 7.41 6.27
C TYR A 183 5.12 6.77 6.61
N PHE A 184 5.12 5.45 6.78
CA PHE A 184 3.96 4.66 7.17
C PHE A 184 4.19 3.94 8.47
N GLN A 185 3.10 3.75 9.20
CA GLN A 185 3.04 2.85 10.35
C GLN A 185 1.89 1.86 10.13
N LEU A 186 2.26 0.58 10.00
CA LEU A 186 1.35 -0.56 10.06
C LEU A 186 1.27 -1.02 11.50
N TYR A 187 0.08 -1.40 11.97
CA TYR A 187 -0.11 -1.95 13.31
C TYR A 187 -1.14 -3.07 13.32
N ARG A 188 -1.06 -3.93 14.33
CA ARG A 188 -2.14 -4.79 14.77
C ARG A 188 -2.70 -4.21 16.06
N ASP A 189 -4.02 -3.98 16.12
CA ASP A 189 -4.67 -3.55 17.36
C ASP A 189 -5.18 -4.74 18.18
N ALA A 190 -4.26 -5.55 18.68
CA ALA A 190 -4.58 -6.70 19.54
C ALA A 190 -5.20 -6.30 20.89
N ALA A 191 -5.21 -4.99 21.22
CA ALA A 191 -5.86 -4.48 22.43
C ALA A 191 -7.36 -4.18 22.20
N ASP A 192 -7.84 -4.10 20.95
CA ASP A 192 -9.26 -3.95 20.64
C ASP A 192 -10.01 -5.26 20.94
N GLY A 193 -11.18 -5.15 21.59
CA GLY A 193 -11.99 -6.31 21.95
C GLY A 193 -12.55 -7.11 20.77
N SER A 194 -12.45 -6.59 19.55
CA SER A 194 -12.83 -7.25 18.30
C SER A 194 -11.66 -7.99 17.64
N ASP A 195 -10.40 -7.72 18.05
CA ASP A 195 -9.25 -8.57 17.74
C ASP A 195 -9.29 -9.78 18.66
N THR A 196 -9.60 -10.93 18.11
CA THR A 196 -9.83 -12.18 18.86
C THR A 196 -8.91 -13.31 18.43
N TYR A 197 -7.98 -13.03 17.52
CA TYR A 197 -6.97 -14.02 17.11
C TYR A 197 -5.89 -14.15 18.19
N THR A 198 -5.78 -15.35 18.80
CA THR A 198 -4.94 -15.59 19.96
C THR A 198 -3.50 -16.02 19.65
N GLY A 199 -3.10 -16.00 18.39
CA GLY A 199 -1.73 -16.21 17.94
C GLY A 199 -1.09 -14.93 17.45
N ASP A 200 0.23 -14.96 17.28
CA ASP A 200 0.93 -13.88 16.60
C ASP A 200 0.55 -13.85 15.12
N ALA A 201 0.28 -12.67 14.61
CA ALA A 201 0.02 -12.47 13.19
C ALA A 201 1.35 -12.22 12.47
N ARG A 202 1.76 -13.18 11.62
CA ARG A 202 3.01 -13.12 10.85
C ARG A 202 2.80 -12.36 9.56
N VAL A 203 3.11 -11.09 9.54
CA VAL A 203 3.00 -10.24 8.35
C VAL A 203 4.13 -10.52 7.38
N LEU A 204 3.79 -10.72 6.10
CA LEU A 204 4.71 -10.97 4.98
C LEU A 204 4.96 -9.69 4.17
N GLY A 205 3.99 -8.77 4.13
CA GLY A 205 4.05 -7.50 3.41
C GLY A 205 2.73 -6.78 3.33
#